data_2baa89923d15ced2c570a16c013f8571
#
_entry.id   2baa89923d15ced2c570a16c013f8571
#
_cell.length_a   1.000
_cell.length_b   1.000
_cell.length_c   1.000
_cell.angle_alpha   90.00
_cell.angle_beta   90.00
_cell.angle_gamma   90.00
#
_symmetry.space_group_name_H-M   'P 1'
#
loop_
_entity.id
_entity.type
_entity.pdbx_description
1 polymer ?
#
loop_
_entity_poly.entity_id
_entity_poly.type
_entity_poly.pdbx_seq_one_letter_code
_entity_poly.pdbx_strand_id
1 'polypeptide(L)'
;MPKCSRPPADGGYAYPAINVTSSQTLNAALKGFADAESDGIIQISVGGAAYVSGIGVNDRVTGSLALAAFAHEVAAKYPNITIALHTDHCAKQYLDEWVRPLLAHEADQVARGQEPTFQSHMWDGSTVPLKENLDIAEELLDKVAEGAHRARNRNRRGRR
;
A
#
# COMPACT_ATOMS: atom_id res chain seq x y z
N MET A 1 -10.35 -11.48 1.55
CA MET A 1 -9.53 -11.56 0.33
C MET A 1 -9.15 -13.02 0.09
N PRO A 2 -9.18 -13.55 -1.14
CA PRO A 2 -8.62 -14.86 -1.43
C PRO A 2 -7.12 -14.82 -1.05
N LYS A 3 -6.66 -15.86 -0.37
CA LYS A 3 -5.23 -16.00 -0.08
C LYS A 3 -4.53 -16.37 -1.38
N CYS A 4 -3.42 -15.71 -1.67
CA CYS A 4 -2.52 -16.10 -2.75
C CYS A 4 -2.29 -17.61 -2.72
N SER A 5 -2.51 -18.29 -3.83
CA SER A 5 -2.60 -19.76 -3.88
C SER A 5 -1.26 -20.48 -3.63
N ARG A 6 -0.12 -19.78 -3.77
CA ARG A 6 1.22 -20.28 -3.42
C ARG A 6 2.15 -19.14 -3.01
N PRO A 7 2.92 -19.27 -1.92
CA PRO A 7 3.96 -18.30 -1.60
C PRO A 7 5.08 -18.34 -2.66
N PRO A 8 5.64 -17.17 -3.08
CA PRO A 8 6.71 -17.10 -4.08
C PRO A 8 7.94 -17.93 -3.75
N ALA A 9 8.29 -18.01 -2.46
CA ALA A 9 9.46 -18.77 -2.00
C ALA A 9 9.38 -20.26 -2.32
N ASP A 10 8.18 -20.85 -2.27
CA ASP A 10 7.98 -22.28 -2.55
C ASP A 10 7.95 -22.58 -4.06
N GLY A 11 7.64 -21.56 -4.87
CA GLY A 11 7.51 -21.70 -6.33
C GLY A 11 8.77 -21.33 -7.11
N GLY A 12 9.79 -20.71 -6.47
CA GLY A 12 10.99 -20.23 -7.14
C GLY A 12 10.74 -19.03 -8.08
N TYR A 13 9.71 -18.22 -7.83
CA TYR A 13 9.37 -17.02 -8.60
C TYR A 13 9.17 -15.81 -7.66
N ALA A 14 9.11 -14.60 -8.24
CA ALA A 14 8.75 -13.37 -7.54
C ALA A 14 7.46 -12.80 -8.12
N TYR A 15 6.68 -12.09 -7.30
CA TYR A 15 5.56 -11.33 -7.82
C TYR A 15 6.05 -10.12 -8.61
N PRO A 16 5.48 -9.85 -9.79
CA PRO A 16 5.76 -8.61 -10.50
C PRO A 16 5.21 -7.42 -9.70
N ALA A 17 5.99 -6.36 -9.60
CA ALA A 17 5.62 -5.12 -8.95
C ALA A 17 5.69 -3.98 -9.97
N ILE A 18 4.55 -3.34 -10.24
CA ILE A 18 4.40 -2.39 -11.34
C ILE A 18 3.98 -1.02 -10.80
N ASN A 19 4.81 0.00 -11.04
CA ASN A 19 4.48 1.38 -10.77
C ASN A 19 3.43 1.90 -11.75
N VAL A 20 2.34 2.46 -11.23
CA VAL A 20 1.25 3.02 -12.03
C VAL A 20 1.03 4.50 -11.69
N THR A 21 0.67 5.29 -12.70
CA THR A 21 0.49 6.75 -12.59
C THR A 21 -0.85 7.24 -13.12
N SER A 22 -1.70 6.32 -13.60
CA SER A 22 -2.99 6.67 -14.19
C SER A 22 -3.93 5.47 -14.19
N SER A 23 -5.22 5.71 -14.44
CA SER A 23 -6.21 4.65 -14.66
C SER A 23 -5.82 3.74 -15.83
N GLN A 24 -5.20 4.29 -16.89
CA GLN A 24 -4.77 3.53 -18.04
C GLN A 24 -3.65 2.55 -17.72
N THR A 25 -2.60 3.02 -17.02
CA THR A 25 -1.47 2.17 -16.62
C THR A 25 -1.91 1.12 -15.60
N LEU A 26 -2.80 1.47 -14.68
CA LEU A 26 -3.36 0.52 -13.73
C LEU A 26 -4.19 -0.56 -14.42
N ASN A 27 -5.10 -0.19 -15.33
CA ASN A 27 -5.90 -1.15 -16.09
C ASN A 27 -5.02 -2.09 -16.92
N ALA A 28 -3.96 -1.57 -17.55
CA ALA A 28 -3.02 -2.37 -18.30
C ALA A 28 -2.27 -3.40 -17.42
N ALA A 29 -1.82 -2.97 -16.23
CA ALA A 29 -1.16 -3.86 -15.26
C ALA A 29 -2.11 -4.96 -14.76
N LEU A 30 -3.33 -4.61 -14.34
CA LEU A 30 -4.33 -5.59 -13.88
C LEU A 30 -4.69 -6.60 -14.96
N LYS A 31 -4.89 -6.11 -16.21
CA LYS A 31 -5.16 -7.01 -17.34
C LYS A 31 -3.96 -7.92 -17.63
N GLY A 32 -2.74 -7.40 -17.59
CA GLY A 32 -1.52 -8.20 -17.76
C GLY A 32 -1.38 -9.30 -16.70
N PHE A 33 -1.65 -9.00 -15.44
CA PHE A 33 -1.67 -9.99 -14.36
C PHE A 33 -2.74 -11.06 -14.60
N ALA A 34 -3.96 -10.64 -14.98
CA ALA A 34 -5.05 -11.55 -15.24
C ALA A 34 -4.79 -12.47 -16.46
N ASP A 35 -4.23 -11.94 -17.55
CA ASP A 35 -3.86 -12.71 -18.73
C ASP A 35 -2.74 -13.72 -18.46
N ALA A 36 -1.81 -13.35 -17.54
CA ALA A 36 -0.71 -14.23 -17.11
C ALA A 36 -1.12 -15.20 -15.98
N GLU A 37 -2.35 -15.10 -15.46
CA GLU A 37 -2.82 -15.83 -14.27
C GLU A 37 -1.84 -15.69 -13.09
N SER A 38 -1.26 -14.49 -12.93
CA SER A 38 -0.25 -14.16 -11.92
C SER A 38 -0.80 -13.14 -10.94
N ASP A 39 -0.64 -13.41 -9.66
CA ASP A 39 -0.77 -12.38 -8.65
C ASP A 39 0.29 -11.30 -8.84
N GLY A 40 0.05 -10.08 -8.34
CA GLY A 40 0.96 -8.97 -8.56
C GLY A 40 0.84 -7.86 -7.52
N ILE A 41 1.79 -6.91 -7.59
CA ILE A 41 1.84 -5.74 -6.73
C ILE A 41 1.66 -4.50 -7.61
N ILE A 42 0.66 -3.70 -7.27
CA ILE A 42 0.48 -2.36 -7.83
C ILE A 42 1.20 -1.39 -6.91
N GLN A 43 2.15 -0.66 -7.46
CA GLN A 43 2.95 0.32 -6.73
C GLN A 43 2.58 1.74 -7.13
N ILE A 44 2.65 2.66 -6.15
CA ILE A 44 2.58 4.09 -6.40
C ILE A 44 3.82 4.77 -5.82
N SER A 45 4.53 5.53 -6.64
CA SER A 45 5.68 6.33 -6.22
C SER A 45 5.24 7.72 -5.73
N VAL A 46 6.15 8.43 -5.05
CA VAL A 46 5.98 9.83 -4.62
C VAL A 46 5.47 10.72 -5.75
N GLY A 47 6.10 10.64 -6.93
CA GLY A 47 5.71 11.42 -8.11
C GLY A 47 4.39 10.97 -8.71
N GLY A 48 4.15 9.65 -8.76
CA GLY A 48 2.90 9.07 -9.22
C GLY A 48 1.70 9.51 -8.38
N ALA A 49 1.85 9.51 -7.07
CA ALA A 49 0.83 9.97 -6.13
C ALA A 49 0.47 11.45 -6.34
N ALA A 50 1.48 12.32 -6.43
CA ALA A 50 1.27 13.74 -6.73
C ALA A 50 0.57 13.94 -8.09
N TYR A 51 1.02 13.22 -9.13
CA TYR A 51 0.45 13.30 -10.48
C TYR A 51 -1.02 12.88 -10.51
N VAL A 52 -1.39 11.78 -9.85
CA VAL A 52 -2.77 11.28 -9.80
C VAL A 52 -3.72 12.28 -9.14
N SER A 53 -3.25 13.02 -8.11
CA SER A 53 -4.08 14.06 -7.48
C SER A 53 -4.32 15.27 -8.38
N GLY A 54 -3.56 15.40 -9.47
CA GLY A 54 -3.63 16.54 -10.41
C GLY A 54 -2.82 17.75 -9.96
N ILE A 55 -2.43 18.56 -10.94
CA ILE A 55 -1.56 19.74 -10.73
C ILE A 55 -2.16 20.75 -9.75
N GLY A 56 -3.47 20.93 -9.76
CA GLY A 56 -4.15 21.91 -8.91
C GLY A 56 -4.23 21.49 -7.44
N VAL A 57 -4.25 20.19 -7.16
CA VAL A 57 -4.30 19.64 -5.80
C VAL A 57 -2.90 19.33 -5.29
N ASN A 58 -2.10 18.61 -6.08
CA ASN A 58 -0.71 18.24 -5.81
C ASN A 58 -0.52 17.61 -4.41
N ASP A 59 -1.46 16.75 -3.99
CA ASP A 59 -1.47 16.10 -2.69
C ASP A 59 -1.25 14.58 -2.86
N ARG A 60 -0.15 14.08 -2.31
CA ARG A 60 0.26 12.67 -2.42
C ARG A 60 -0.68 11.72 -1.70
N VAL A 61 -1.23 12.13 -0.58
CA VAL A 61 -2.19 11.31 0.19
C VAL A 61 -3.48 11.15 -0.63
N THR A 62 -4.05 12.26 -1.10
CA THR A 62 -5.25 12.25 -1.96
C THR A 62 -5.03 11.39 -3.22
N GLY A 63 -3.90 11.57 -3.92
CA GLY A 63 -3.61 10.79 -5.12
C GLY A 63 -3.46 9.31 -4.84
N SER A 64 -2.80 8.95 -3.74
CA SER A 64 -2.64 7.55 -3.32
C SER A 64 -4.00 6.90 -3.01
N LEU A 65 -4.83 7.56 -2.21
CA LEU A 65 -6.15 7.03 -1.84
C LEU A 65 -7.10 6.94 -3.03
N ALA A 66 -7.08 7.93 -3.93
CA ALA A 66 -7.88 7.90 -5.16
C ALA A 66 -7.49 6.73 -6.08
N LEU A 67 -6.17 6.53 -6.29
CA LEU A 67 -5.67 5.41 -7.10
C LEU A 67 -5.98 4.06 -6.44
N ALA A 68 -5.81 3.96 -5.12
CA ALA A 68 -6.12 2.75 -4.37
C ALA A 68 -7.61 2.38 -4.46
N ALA A 69 -8.51 3.35 -4.30
CA ALA A 69 -9.95 3.13 -4.46
C ALA A 69 -10.28 2.61 -5.86
N PHE A 70 -9.72 3.24 -6.90
CA PHE A 70 -9.89 2.78 -8.28
C PHE A 70 -9.32 1.36 -8.47
N ALA A 71 -8.14 1.06 -7.93
CA ALA A 71 -7.52 -0.26 -8.02
C ALA A 71 -8.38 -1.35 -7.37
N HIS A 72 -8.94 -1.11 -6.18
CA HIS A 72 -9.80 -2.06 -5.49
C HIS A 72 -11.08 -2.38 -6.29
N GLU A 73 -11.72 -1.34 -6.84
CA GLU A 73 -12.96 -1.51 -7.63
C GLU A 73 -12.71 -2.30 -8.92
N VAL A 74 -11.63 -1.99 -9.63
CA VAL A 74 -11.33 -2.66 -10.90
C VAL A 74 -10.78 -4.07 -10.67
N ALA A 75 -9.88 -4.25 -9.71
CA ALA A 75 -9.31 -5.57 -9.40
C ALA A 75 -10.38 -6.58 -8.96
N ALA A 76 -11.45 -6.14 -8.31
CA ALA A 76 -12.59 -7.00 -7.96
C ALA A 76 -13.27 -7.66 -9.16
N LYS A 77 -13.01 -7.19 -10.39
CA LYS A 77 -13.53 -7.80 -11.64
C LYS A 77 -12.61 -8.89 -12.20
N TYR A 78 -11.46 -9.12 -11.57
CA TYR A 78 -10.49 -10.15 -11.96
C TYR A 78 -10.38 -11.21 -10.84
N PRO A 79 -11.33 -12.18 -10.77
CA PRO A 79 -11.41 -13.14 -9.67
C PRO A 79 -10.27 -14.18 -9.68
N ASN A 80 -9.52 -14.26 -10.77
CA ASN A 80 -8.42 -15.21 -10.99
C ASN A 80 -7.07 -14.71 -10.48
N ILE A 81 -6.98 -13.47 -9.98
CA ILE A 81 -5.74 -12.89 -9.44
C ILE A 81 -5.97 -12.21 -8.09
N THR A 82 -4.90 -12.12 -7.31
CA THR A 82 -4.85 -11.30 -6.10
C THR A 82 -3.83 -10.18 -6.30
N ILE A 83 -4.19 -8.95 -5.95
CA ILE A 83 -3.24 -7.84 -5.97
C ILE A 83 -2.97 -7.31 -4.56
N ALA A 84 -1.75 -6.82 -4.36
CA ALA A 84 -1.39 -6.00 -3.21
C ALA A 84 -1.12 -4.57 -3.68
N LEU A 85 -1.43 -3.59 -2.84
CA LEU A 85 -1.06 -2.19 -3.05
C LEU A 85 0.16 -1.84 -2.21
N HIS A 86 1.09 -1.10 -2.80
CA HIS A 86 2.36 -0.73 -2.18
C HIS A 86 2.71 0.72 -2.47
N THR A 87 3.23 1.46 -1.49
CA THR A 87 3.86 2.76 -1.73
C THR A 87 5.36 2.58 -1.91
N ASP A 88 5.90 3.11 -2.99
CA ASP A 88 7.25 2.83 -3.47
C ASP A 88 8.18 4.02 -3.20
N HIS A 89 9.36 3.75 -2.59
CA HIS A 89 10.44 4.69 -2.32
C HIS A 89 10.04 6.04 -1.69
N CYS A 90 9.61 6.03 -0.43
CA CYS A 90 9.38 7.25 0.33
C CYS A 90 10.68 7.77 0.95
N ALA A 91 11.35 8.71 0.33
CA ALA A 91 12.50 9.40 0.92
C ALA A 91 12.10 10.26 2.13
N LYS A 92 13.06 10.53 3.04
CA LYS A 92 12.85 11.24 4.31
C LYS A 92 12.01 12.51 4.19
N GLN A 93 12.27 13.33 3.18
CA GLN A 93 11.58 14.61 2.95
C GLN A 93 10.08 14.47 2.67
N TYR A 94 9.59 13.29 2.30
CA TYR A 94 8.19 13.02 1.99
C TYR A 94 7.45 12.25 3.07
N LEU A 95 8.12 11.84 4.15
CA LEU A 95 7.49 11.06 5.22
C LEU A 95 6.29 11.76 5.86
N ASP A 96 6.45 13.06 6.21
CA ASP A 96 5.42 13.84 6.91
C ASP A 96 4.22 14.19 6.02
N GLU A 97 4.45 14.33 4.72
CA GLU A 97 3.39 14.70 3.78
C GLU A 97 2.80 13.51 3.02
N TRP A 98 3.32 12.29 3.24
CA TRP A 98 2.85 11.12 2.50
C TRP A 98 2.67 9.87 3.34
N VAL A 99 3.74 9.17 3.74
CA VAL A 99 3.62 7.85 4.39
C VAL A 99 3.04 7.96 5.80
N ARG A 100 3.47 8.91 6.63
CA ARG A 100 2.91 9.06 7.98
C ARG A 100 1.41 9.35 7.99
N PRO A 101 0.87 10.27 7.15
CA PRO A 101 -0.58 10.45 7.02
C PRO A 101 -1.33 9.21 6.49
N LEU A 102 -0.75 8.45 5.54
CA LEU A 102 -1.34 7.20 5.08
C LEU A 102 -1.42 6.16 6.21
N LEU A 103 -0.34 5.97 6.98
CA LEU A 103 -0.33 5.08 8.14
C LEU A 103 -1.36 5.49 9.20
N ALA A 104 -1.54 6.78 9.44
CA ALA A 104 -2.58 7.28 10.36
C ALA A 104 -3.99 6.96 9.83
N HIS A 105 -4.23 7.16 8.54
CA HIS A 105 -5.49 6.80 7.88
C HIS A 105 -5.78 5.30 7.99
N GLU A 106 -4.80 4.46 7.76
CA GLU A 106 -4.92 3.00 7.86
C GLU A 106 -5.12 2.52 9.30
N ALA A 107 -4.44 3.13 10.26
CA ALA A 107 -4.68 2.86 11.68
C ALA A 107 -6.13 3.14 12.07
N ASP A 108 -6.74 4.19 11.52
CA ASP A 108 -8.15 4.49 11.73
C ASP A 108 -9.07 3.49 11.01
N GLN A 109 -8.73 3.01 9.80
CA GLN A 109 -9.47 1.94 9.11
C GLN A 109 -9.45 0.66 9.94
N VAL A 110 -8.26 0.22 10.36
CA VAL A 110 -8.09 -1.00 11.18
C VAL A 110 -8.82 -0.86 12.52
N ALA A 111 -8.80 0.32 13.16
CA ALA A 111 -9.56 0.60 14.36
C ALA A 111 -11.09 0.50 14.16
N ARG A 112 -11.59 0.72 12.96
CA ARG A 112 -13.00 0.51 12.58
C ARG A 112 -13.31 -0.92 12.12
N GLY A 113 -12.31 -1.82 12.11
CA GLY A 113 -12.47 -3.21 11.66
C GLY A 113 -12.42 -3.37 10.13
N GLN A 114 -11.91 -2.38 9.43
CA GLN A 114 -11.67 -2.41 7.99
C GLN A 114 -10.25 -2.92 7.69
N GLU A 115 -10.03 -3.44 6.49
CA GLU A 115 -8.70 -3.76 6.00
C GLU A 115 -7.93 -2.45 5.67
N PRO A 116 -6.60 -2.42 5.85
CA PRO A 116 -5.79 -1.27 5.44
C PRO A 116 -5.83 -1.09 3.93
N THR A 117 -5.74 0.16 3.48
CA THR A 117 -5.74 0.51 2.06
C THR A 117 -4.54 -0.07 1.32
N PHE A 118 -3.34 0.06 1.90
CA PHE A 118 -2.11 -0.51 1.38
C PHE A 118 -1.68 -1.70 2.23
N GLN A 119 -1.08 -2.72 1.61
CA GLN A 119 -0.55 -3.88 2.29
C GLN A 119 0.90 -3.69 2.74
N SER A 120 1.59 -2.71 2.15
CA SER A 120 2.96 -2.37 2.53
C SER A 120 3.37 -0.97 2.09
N HIS A 121 4.36 -0.42 2.79
CA HIS A 121 4.99 0.87 2.51
C HIS A 121 6.50 0.71 2.49
N MET A 122 7.18 1.39 1.56
CA MET A 122 8.63 1.39 1.50
C MET A 122 9.19 2.72 2.02
N TRP A 123 9.75 2.71 3.23
CA TRP A 123 10.66 3.73 3.69
C TRP A 123 11.99 3.61 2.95
N ASP A 124 12.43 4.68 2.32
CA ASP A 124 13.73 4.73 1.63
C ASP A 124 14.76 5.53 2.44
N GLY A 125 15.50 4.81 3.27
CA GLY A 125 16.59 5.35 4.10
C GLY A 125 17.95 5.35 3.41
N SER A 126 18.02 5.16 2.08
CA SER A 126 19.30 5.03 1.35
C SER A 126 20.20 6.28 1.42
N THR A 127 19.61 7.44 1.67
CA THR A 127 20.33 8.73 1.71
C THR A 127 20.61 9.26 3.12
N VAL A 128 20.25 8.52 4.16
CA VAL A 128 20.45 8.91 5.56
C VAL A 128 21.45 7.98 6.25
N PRO A 129 22.12 8.43 7.35
CA PRO A 129 22.99 7.57 8.13
C PRO A 129 22.24 6.34 8.69
N LEU A 130 22.95 5.20 8.83
CA LEU A 130 22.35 3.94 9.28
C LEU A 130 21.55 4.06 10.58
N LYS A 131 22.09 4.78 11.56
CA LYS A 131 21.37 4.99 12.85
C LYS A 131 20.02 5.67 12.61
N GLU A 132 20.00 6.75 11.87
CA GLU A 132 18.78 7.49 11.56
C GLU A 132 17.79 6.65 10.74
N ASN A 133 18.31 5.84 9.80
CA ASN A 133 17.47 4.90 9.02
C ASN A 133 16.75 3.92 9.96
N LEU A 134 17.47 3.35 10.92
CA LEU A 134 16.91 2.41 11.88
C LEU A 134 15.92 3.08 12.85
N ASP A 135 16.24 4.27 13.36
CA ASP A 135 15.36 5.03 14.24
C ASP A 135 14.01 5.35 13.56
N ILE A 136 14.03 5.77 12.29
CA ILE A 136 12.81 6.02 11.50
C ILE A 136 12.06 4.72 11.21
N ALA A 137 12.76 3.66 10.84
CA ALA A 137 12.13 2.37 10.58
C ALA A 137 11.39 1.83 11.82
N GLU A 138 12.00 1.94 13.01
CA GLU A 138 11.38 1.57 14.29
C GLU A 138 10.13 2.41 14.56
N GLU A 139 10.20 3.74 14.40
CA GLU A 139 9.04 4.64 14.56
C GLU A 139 7.87 4.24 13.64
N LEU A 140 8.15 3.95 12.37
CA LEU A 140 7.10 3.58 11.41
C LEU A 140 6.48 2.21 11.74
N LEU A 141 7.28 1.24 12.16
CA LEU A 141 6.81 -0.07 12.60
C LEU A 141 5.92 0.01 13.83
N ASP A 142 6.27 0.87 14.80
CA ASP A 142 5.46 1.09 16.00
C ASP A 142 4.08 1.66 15.64
N LYS A 143 4.01 2.61 14.70
CA LYS A 143 2.72 3.15 14.21
C LYS A 143 1.84 2.08 13.57
N VAL A 144 2.40 1.18 12.78
CA VAL A 144 1.69 0.03 12.19
C VAL A 144 1.20 -0.91 13.29
N ALA A 145 2.05 -1.22 14.28
CA ALA A 145 1.72 -2.11 15.38
C ALA A 145 0.61 -1.54 16.28
N GLU A 146 0.62 -0.24 16.58
CA GLU A 146 -0.44 0.43 17.36
C GLU A 146 -1.81 0.31 16.70
N GLY A 147 -1.90 0.49 15.38
CA GLY A 147 -3.13 0.28 14.62
C GLY A 147 -3.68 -1.14 14.81
N ALA A 148 -2.82 -2.16 14.67
CA ALA A 148 -3.18 -3.55 14.86
C ALA A 148 -3.62 -3.88 16.31
N HIS A 149 -2.98 -3.27 17.33
CA HIS A 149 -3.36 -3.43 18.73
C HIS A 149 -4.72 -2.82 19.05
N ARG A 150 -5.04 -1.64 18.51
CA ARG A 150 -6.36 -0.99 18.68
C ARG A 150 -7.49 -1.86 18.14
N ALA A 151 -7.30 -2.49 16.99
CA ALA A 151 -8.27 -3.40 16.40
C ALA A 151 -8.53 -4.64 17.25
N ARG A 152 -7.49 -5.30 17.77
CA ARG A 152 -7.61 -6.49 18.64
C ARG A 152 -8.39 -6.18 19.93
N ASN A 153 -8.16 -5.03 20.53
CA ASN A 153 -8.81 -4.62 21.78
C ASN A 153 -10.30 -4.28 21.57
N ARG A 154 -10.69 -3.74 20.41
CA ARG A 154 -12.09 -3.46 20.07
C ARG A 154 -12.88 -4.76 19.87
N ASN A 155 -12.32 -5.72 19.15
CA ASN A 155 -12.95 -7.04 18.94
C ASN A 155 -13.16 -7.84 20.24
N ARG A 156 -12.34 -7.61 21.28
CA ARG A 156 -12.53 -8.22 22.61
C ARG A 156 -13.66 -7.57 23.40
N ARG A 157 -13.93 -6.27 23.22
CA ARG A 157 -15.02 -5.55 23.92
C ARG A 157 -16.39 -5.77 23.27
N GLY A 158 -16.45 -6.06 21.98
CA GLY A 158 -17.71 -6.33 21.25
C GLY A 158 -18.25 -7.74 21.39
N ARG A 159 -17.55 -8.64 22.12
CA ARG A 159 -17.96 -10.03 22.39
C ARG A 159 -18.43 -10.28 23.85
N ARG A 160 -18.80 -9.20 24.57
CA ARG A 160 -19.38 -9.32 25.93
C ARG A 160 -20.83 -8.89 25.95
#